data_4534a046faab545e70d0f7cd36443e25
#
_entry.id   4534a046faab545e70d0f7cd36443e25
#
_cell.length_a   1.000
_cell.length_b   1.000
_cell.length_c   1.000
_cell.angle_alpha   90.00
_cell.angle_beta   90.00
_cell.angle_gamma   90.00
#
_symmetry.space_group_name_H-M   'P 1'
#
loop_
_entity.id
_entity.type
_entity.pdbx_description
1 polymer ?
#
loop_
_entity_poly.entity_id
_entity_poly.type
_entity_poly.pdbx_seq_one_letter_code
_entity_poly.pdbx_strand_id
1 'polypeptide(L)'
;MQRELVLSQVLGLLEQQGLATTTLDKLAPQLDISKEELIRFWPDREALLYDSLRYHAQQIDTWRRQLLLDETLSARDKILARYHVLAEYVQQQRYPGCLFIAACSFFPEDDHPIHLLAEQQKAASYAFTLALLQDIDMDDPEMVAHLMELVIEGCLRRLLVKRQLQDVETARRLAEDILQIARCRRNGALG
;
A
#
# COMPACT_ATOMS: atom_id res chain seq x y z
N MET A 1 25.24 -5.06 12.19
CA MET A 1 23.95 -5.45 11.58
C MET A 1 23.43 -4.27 10.77
N GLN A 2 23.07 -4.47 9.52
CA GLN A 2 22.44 -3.41 8.73
C GLN A 2 20.96 -3.33 9.12
N ARG A 3 20.56 -2.25 9.79
CA ARG A 3 19.18 -2.03 10.27
C ARG A 3 18.14 -2.23 9.18
N GLU A 4 18.40 -1.71 7.98
CA GLU A 4 17.50 -1.85 6.82
C GLU A 4 17.29 -3.30 6.37
N LEU A 5 18.34 -4.14 6.45
CA LEU A 5 18.22 -5.55 6.11
C LEU A 5 17.25 -6.25 7.07
N VAL A 6 17.36 -5.97 8.36
CA VAL A 6 16.44 -6.52 9.37
C VAL A 6 15.01 -6.04 9.12
N LEU A 7 14.81 -4.74 8.86
CA LEU A 7 13.48 -4.20 8.57
C LEU A 7 12.87 -4.85 7.32
N SER A 8 13.66 -5.07 6.26
CA SER A 8 13.21 -5.77 5.06
C SER A 8 12.79 -7.22 5.34
N GLN A 9 13.56 -7.94 6.15
CA GLN A 9 13.23 -9.32 6.55
C GLN A 9 11.98 -9.35 7.44
N VAL A 10 11.89 -8.44 8.41
CA VAL A 10 10.69 -8.31 9.27
C VAL A 10 9.46 -8.02 8.42
N LEU A 11 9.57 -7.11 7.45
CA LEU A 11 8.48 -6.80 6.54
C LEU A 11 7.98 -8.04 5.78
N GLY A 12 8.90 -8.86 5.25
CA GLY A 12 8.56 -10.12 4.61
C GLY A 12 7.83 -11.10 5.54
N LEU A 13 8.22 -11.16 6.81
CA LEU A 13 7.54 -11.99 7.82
C LEU A 13 6.14 -11.43 8.17
N LEU A 14 6.01 -10.10 8.29
CA LEU A 14 4.71 -9.45 8.50
C LEU A 14 3.73 -9.72 7.35
N GLU A 15 4.21 -9.69 6.11
CA GLU A 15 3.41 -10.01 4.93
C GLU A 15 2.91 -11.46 4.91
N GLN A 16 3.68 -12.38 5.46
CA GLN A 16 3.33 -13.80 5.51
C GLN A 16 2.46 -14.17 6.71
N GLN A 17 2.79 -13.65 7.89
CA GLN A 17 2.23 -14.08 9.17
C GLN A 17 1.21 -13.10 9.75
N GLY A 18 1.15 -11.87 9.21
CA GLY A 18 0.32 -10.78 9.72
C GLY A 18 0.87 -10.13 10.99
N LEU A 19 0.28 -8.99 11.37
CA LEU A 19 0.73 -8.21 12.53
C LEU A 19 0.50 -8.91 13.87
N ALA A 20 -0.60 -9.68 13.99
CA ALA A 20 -1.00 -10.31 15.25
C ALA A 20 -0.02 -11.33 15.79
N THR A 21 0.57 -12.11 14.89
CA THR A 21 1.35 -13.30 15.26
C THR A 21 2.83 -13.01 15.47
N THR A 22 3.30 -11.82 15.13
CA THR A 22 4.70 -11.41 15.21
C THR A 22 5.05 -10.83 16.58
N THR A 23 5.84 -11.56 17.35
CA THR A 23 6.45 -11.12 18.63
C THR A 23 7.97 -11.14 18.49
N LEU A 24 8.73 -10.42 19.33
CA LEU A 24 10.19 -10.42 19.28
C LEU A 24 10.76 -11.83 19.46
N ASP A 25 10.14 -12.65 20.33
CA ASP A 25 10.55 -14.04 20.55
C ASP A 25 10.38 -14.94 19.33
N LYS A 26 9.37 -14.66 18.49
CA LYS A 26 9.13 -15.38 17.23
C LYS A 26 9.98 -14.85 16.09
N LEU A 27 10.24 -13.54 16.06
CA LEU A 27 11.02 -12.90 15.02
C LEU A 27 12.52 -13.19 15.14
N ALA A 28 13.08 -13.13 16.34
CA ALA A 28 14.50 -13.31 16.59
C ALA A 28 15.09 -14.57 15.92
N PRO A 29 14.55 -15.78 16.14
CA PRO A 29 15.07 -16.99 15.49
C PRO A 29 14.85 -17.00 13.96
N GLN A 30 13.80 -16.37 13.45
CA GLN A 30 13.53 -16.33 12.02
C GLN A 30 14.46 -15.33 11.28
N LEU A 31 15.00 -14.37 12.00
CA LEU A 31 15.95 -13.38 11.51
C LEU A 31 17.41 -13.80 11.72
N ASP A 32 17.65 -14.93 12.39
CA ASP A 32 18.98 -15.39 12.83
C ASP A 32 19.72 -14.33 13.68
N ILE A 33 18.97 -13.68 14.57
CA ILE A 33 19.45 -12.60 15.46
C ILE A 33 19.02 -12.94 16.88
N SER A 34 19.86 -12.62 17.87
CA SER A 34 19.46 -12.79 19.27
C SER A 34 18.39 -11.76 19.67
N LYS A 35 17.52 -12.13 20.60
CA LYS A 35 16.49 -11.22 21.13
C LYS A 35 17.15 -9.99 21.78
N GLU A 36 18.25 -10.17 22.47
CA GLU A 36 19.03 -9.09 23.11
C GLU A 36 19.56 -8.10 22.07
N GLU A 37 19.98 -8.58 20.93
CA GLU A 37 20.43 -7.73 19.82
C GLU A 37 19.25 -6.96 19.19
N LEU A 38 18.10 -7.60 18.99
CA LEU A 38 16.89 -6.91 18.53
C LEU A 38 16.47 -5.79 19.49
N ILE A 39 16.44 -6.06 20.80
CA ILE A 39 16.05 -5.09 21.84
C ILE A 39 16.99 -3.88 21.89
N ARG A 40 18.26 -4.01 21.52
CA ARG A 40 19.18 -2.87 21.44
C ARG A 40 18.76 -1.84 20.39
N PHE A 41 18.10 -2.28 19.31
CA PHE A 41 17.64 -1.40 18.23
C PHE A 41 16.16 -1.01 18.39
N TRP A 42 15.36 -1.93 18.88
CA TRP A 42 13.92 -1.77 19.08
C TRP A 42 13.55 -2.28 20.48
N PRO A 43 13.28 -1.38 21.43
CA PRO A 43 13.07 -1.75 22.85
C PRO A 43 11.89 -2.71 23.03
N ASP A 44 10.93 -2.66 22.13
CA ASP A 44 9.74 -3.50 22.15
C ASP A 44 9.27 -3.83 20.73
N ARG A 45 8.23 -4.65 20.65
CA ARG A 45 7.58 -5.06 19.41
C ARG A 45 7.01 -3.89 18.64
N GLU A 46 6.42 -2.93 19.31
CA GLU A 46 5.71 -1.80 18.72
C GLU A 46 6.69 -0.86 18.00
N ALA A 47 7.83 -0.58 18.62
CA ALA A 47 8.91 0.17 18.00
C ALA A 47 9.44 -0.52 16.72
N LEU A 48 9.56 -1.86 16.72
CA LEU A 48 9.95 -2.63 15.55
C LEU A 48 8.87 -2.58 14.46
N LEU A 49 7.60 -2.72 14.81
CA LEU A 49 6.49 -2.63 13.86
C LEU A 49 6.41 -1.23 13.24
N TYR A 50 6.52 -0.18 14.05
CA TYR A 50 6.51 1.20 13.56
C TYR A 50 7.62 1.44 12.54
N ASP A 51 8.86 1.06 12.87
CA ASP A 51 9.99 1.24 11.95
C ASP A 51 9.87 0.39 10.69
N SER A 52 9.35 -0.83 10.79
CA SER A 52 9.13 -1.70 9.63
C SER A 52 8.08 -1.13 8.69
N LEU A 53 6.96 -0.63 9.23
CA LEU A 53 5.91 0.02 8.44
C LEU A 53 6.40 1.35 7.84
N ARG A 54 7.19 2.13 8.59
CA ARG A 54 7.82 3.36 8.07
C ARG A 54 8.80 3.06 6.93
N TYR A 55 9.60 2.02 7.06
CA TYR A 55 10.48 1.56 5.99
C TYR A 55 9.69 1.15 4.75
N HIS A 56 8.59 0.41 4.94
CA HIS A 56 7.68 0.06 3.85
C HIS A 56 7.05 1.29 3.19
N ALA A 57 6.61 2.27 3.98
CA ALA A 57 6.10 3.54 3.49
C ALA A 57 7.12 4.26 2.58
N GLN A 58 8.38 4.31 3.00
CA GLN A 58 9.48 4.91 2.21
C GLN A 58 9.71 4.17 0.88
N GLN A 59 9.58 2.85 0.85
CA GLN A 59 9.67 2.07 -0.39
C GLN A 59 8.54 2.42 -1.36
N ILE A 60 7.30 2.53 -0.86
CA ILE A 60 6.14 2.93 -1.66
C ILE A 60 6.32 4.36 -2.20
N ASP A 61 6.78 5.30 -1.38
CA ASP A 61 6.99 6.69 -1.81
C ASP A 61 8.14 6.80 -2.83
N THR A 62 9.15 5.96 -2.72
CA THR A 62 10.22 5.87 -3.72
C THR A 62 9.68 5.34 -5.05
N TRP A 63 8.88 4.28 -5.02
CA TRP A 63 8.22 3.74 -6.20
C TRP A 63 7.28 4.77 -6.86
N ARG A 64 6.45 5.48 -6.08
CA ARG A 64 5.58 6.55 -6.61
C ARG A 64 6.37 7.64 -7.31
N ARG A 65 7.49 8.07 -6.73
CA ARG A 65 8.38 9.09 -7.34
C ARG A 65 9.00 8.59 -8.64
N GLN A 66 9.49 7.37 -8.68
CA GLN A 66 10.02 6.75 -9.90
C GLN A 66 8.95 6.70 -10.99
N LEU A 67 7.72 6.30 -10.63
CA LEU A 67 6.59 6.24 -11.54
C LEU A 67 6.21 7.62 -12.09
N LEU A 68 6.22 8.68 -11.26
CA LEU A 68 5.96 10.05 -11.71
C LEU A 68 7.01 10.53 -12.73
N LEU A 69 8.27 10.17 -12.53
CA LEU A 69 9.39 10.54 -13.39
C LEU A 69 9.48 9.72 -14.69
N ASP A 70 8.73 8.63 -14.80
CA ASP A 70 8.72 7.82 -16.02
C ASP A 70 7.90 8.51 -17.12
N GLU A 71 8.59 9.13 -18.05
CA GLU A 71 8.00 9.83 -19.20
C GLU A 71 7.45 8.88 -20.28
N THR A 72 7.74 7.59 -20.20
CA THR A 72 7.25 6.59 -21.15
C THR A 72 5.81 6.16 -20.88
N LEU A 73 5.32 6.38 -19.65
CA LEU A 73 3.98 6.02 -19.22
C LEU A 73 3.03 7.21 -19.29
N SER A 74 1.82 6.97 -19.80
CA SER A 74 0.74 7.95 -19.67
C SER A 74 0.28 8.10 -18.20
N ALA A 75 -0.33 9.23 -17.85
CA ALA A 75 -0.90 9.42 -16.52
C ALA A 75 -1.93 8.32 -16.17
N ARG A 76 -2.73 7.86 -17.15
CA ARG A 76 -3.63 6.71 -17.00
C ARG A 76 -2.86 5.43 -16.61
N ASP A 77 -1.78 5.13 -17.32
CA ASP A 77 -0.98 3.92 -17.04
C ASP A 77 -0.30 4.01 -15.67
N LYS A 78 0.16 5.19 -15.27
CA LYS A 78 0.69 5.46 -13.92
C LYS A 78 -0.35 5.21 -12.83
N ILE A 79 -1.60 5.64 -13.03
CA ILE A 79 -2.71 5.38 -12.08
C ILE A 79 -2.97 3.87 -11.97
N LEU A 80 -2.94 3.14 -13.08
CA LEU A 80 -3.23 1.71 -13.13
C LEU A 80 -2.04 0.83 -12.73
N ALA A 81 -0.82 1.37 -12.68
CA ALA A 81 0.40 0.62 -12.36
C ALA A 81 0.32 -0.10 -11.00
N ARG A 82 -0.41 0.45 -10.02
CA ARG A 82 -0.63 -0.18 -8.70
C ARG A 82 -1.24 -1.58 -8.80
N TYR A 83 -2.13 -1.81 -9.77
CA TYR A 83 -2.77 -3.11 -9.96
C TYR A 83 -1.80 -4.14 -10.55
N HIS A 84 -0.86 -3.73 -11.39
CA HIS A 84 0.20 -4.61 -11.89
C HIS A 84 1.12 -5.05 -10.74
N VAL A 85 1.55 -4.12 -9.90
CA VAL A 85 2.35 -4.43 -8.70
C VAL A 85 1.59 -5.36 -7.76
N LEU A 86 0.29 -5.13 -7.50
CA LEU A 86 -0.51 -6.02 -6.68
C LEU A 86 -0.65 -7.42 -7.29
N ALA A 87 -0.81 -7.53 -8.62
CA ALA A 87 -0.87 -8.81 -9.29
C ALA A 87 0.43 -9.60 -9.11
N GLU A 88 1.58 -8.96 -9.27
CA GLU A 88 2.89 -9.57 -9.02
C GLU A 88 3.03 -10.03 -7.56
N TYR A 89 2.66 -9.20 -6.58
CA TYR A 89 2.71 -9.56 -5.17
C TYR A 89 1.78 -10.73 -4.82
N VAL A 90 0.58 -10.79 -5.41
CA VAL A 90 -0.33 -11.94 -5.22
C VAL A 90 0.29 -13.21 -5.80
N GLN A 91 0.89 -13.16 -6.99
CA GLN A 91 1.59 -14.29 -7.60
C GLN A 91 2.79 -14.75 -6.74
N GLN A 92 3.51 -13.82 -6.14
CA GLN A 92 4.62 -14.07 -5.21
C GLN A 92 4.16 -14.36 -3.76
N GLN A 93 2.86 -14.41 -3.51
CA GLN A 93 2.26 -14.57 -2.18
C GLN A 93 2.60 -13.42 -1.20
N ARG A 94 2.80 -12.21 -1.71
CA ARG A 94 3.08 -10.99 -0.95
C ARG A 94 1.94 -9.98 -1.14
N TYR A 95 1.61 -9.19 -0.10
CA TYR A 95 0.70 -8.05 -0.20
C TYR A 95 1.02 -6.92 0.75
N PRO A 96 1.99 -6.10 0.40
CA PRO A 96 2.48 -5.05 1.28
C PRO A 96 1.41 -3.99 1.63
N GLY A 97 0.52 -3.67 0.71
CA GLY A 97 -0.51 -2.66 0.95
C GLY A 97 -1.53 -3.03 2.01
N CYS A 98 -1.68 -4.33 2.32
CA CYS A 98 -2.60 -4.79 3.35
C CYS A 98 -2.10 -4.52 4.78
N LEU A 99 -0.80 -4.31 4.98
CA LEU A 99 -0.22 -4.08 6.30
C LEU A 99 -0.73 -2.79 6.95
N PHE A 100 -0.94 -1.72 6.19
CA PHE A 100 -1.48 -0.46 6.72
C PHE A 100 -2.95 -0.60 7.11
N ILE A 101 -3.76 -1.33 6.33
CA ILE A 101 -5.15 -1.63 6.68
C ILE A 101 -5.20 -2.47 7.96
N ALA A 102 -4.34 -3.48 8.07
CA ALA A 102 -4.22 -4.29 9.26
C ALA A 102 -3.76 -3.47 10.46
N ALA A 103 -2.81 -2.55 10.27
CA ALA A 103 -2.30 -1.68 11.31
C ALA A 103 -3.40 -0.81 11.93
N CYS A 104 -4.27 -0.18 11.13
CA CYS A 104 -5.42 0.58 11.64
C CYS A 104 -6.39 -0.27 12.49
N SER A 105 -6.54 -1.55 12.14
CA SER A 105 -7.41 -2.46 12.92
C SER A 105 -6.76 -2.92 14.23
N PHE A 106 -5.42 -2.96 14.28
CA PHE A 106 -4.65 -3.38 15.45
C PHE A 106 -4.40 -2.25 16.44
N PHE A 107 -4.27 -1.03 15.94
CA PHE A 107 -4.01 0.20 16.67
C PHE A 107 -5.14 1.19 16.33
N PRO A 108 -6.32 1.02 16.95
CA PRO A 108 -7.52 1.79 16.60
C PRO A 108 -7.53 3.22 17.15
N GLU A 109 -6.62 3.54 18.08
CA GLU A 109 -6.52 4.88 18.67
C GLU A 109 -5.96 5.87 17.64
N ASP A 110 -6.71 6.94 17.36
CA ASP A 110 -6.40 7.92 16.32
C ASP A 110 -5.06 8.65 16.54
N ASP A 111 -4.60 8.76 17.78
CA ASP A 111 -3.31 9.37 18.14
C ASP A 111 -2.15 8.38 18.22
N HIS A 112 -2.40 7.09 17.97
CA HIS A 112 -1.36 6.07 18.00
C HIS A 112 -0.37 6.26 16.84
N PRO A 113 0.97 6.24 17.05
CA PRO A 113 1.95 6.49 16.00
C PRO A 113 1.82 5.59 14.77
N ILE A 114 1.48 4.31 14.97
CA ILE A 114 1.28 3.35 13.89
C ILE A 114 -0.01 3.65 13.11
N HIS A 115 -1.08 4.07 13.80
CA HIS A 115 -2.32 4.49 13.16
C HIS A 115 -2.09 5.73 12.29
N LEU A 116 -1.46 6.76 12.83
CA LEU A 116 -1.11 7.99 12.12
C LEU A 116 -0.25 7.72 10.88
N LEU A 117 0.71 6.78 10.97
CA LEU A 117 1.52 6.37 9.83
C LEU A 117 0.66 5.73 8.73
N ALA A 118 -0.30 4.90 9.09
CA ALA A 118 -1.22 4.28 8.14
C ALA A 118 -2.14 5.32 7.48
N GLU A 119 -2.66 6.28 8.24
CA GLU A 119 -3.44 7.41 7.69
C GLU A 119 -2.62 8.27 6.73
N GLN A 120 -1.36 8.58 7.07
CA GLN A 120 -0.45 9.31 6.19
C GLN A 120 -0.25 8.60 4.86
N GLN A 121 -0.15 7.27 4.86
CA GLN A 121 -0.03 6.49 3.63
C GLN A 121 -1.32 6.49 2.80
N LYS A 122 -2.49 6.51 3.43
CA LYS A 122 -3.78 6.70 2.73
C LYS A 122 -3.85 8.08 2.09
N ALA A 123 -3.53 9.13 2.83
CA ALA A 123 -3.50 10.49 2.31
C ALA A 123 -2.50 10.66 1.15
N ALA A 124 -1.31 10.06 1.25
CA ALA A 124 -0.31 10.07 0.18
C ALA A 124 -0.78 9.30 -1.07
N SER A 125 -1.52 8.21 -0.91
CA SER A 125 -2.12 7.46 -2.02
C SER A 125 -3.15 8.32 -2.77
N TYR A 126 -4.06 8.95 -2.05
CA TYR A 126 -5.05 9.86 -2.61
C TYR A 126 -4.38 11.04 -3.35
N ALA A 127 -3.42 11.71 -2.71
CA ALA A 127 -2.72 12.85 -3.30
C ALA A 127 -1.96 12.48 -4.59
N PHE A 128 -1.33 11.30 -4.62
CA PHE A 128 -0.68 10.77 -5.82
C PHE A 128 -1.69 10.56 -6.96
N THR A 129 -2.82 9.94 -6.66
CA THR A 129 -3.87 9.68 -7.65
C THR A 129 -4.46 10.99 -8.17
N LEU A 130 -4.78 11.93 -7.28
CA LEU A 130 -5.34 13.22 -7.63
C LEU A 130 -4.38 14.04 -8.52
N ALA A 131 -3.10 14.09 -8.20
CA ALA A 131 -2.11 14.79 -9.01
C ALA A 131 -2.08 14.25 -10.45
N LEU A 132 -2.09 12.93 -10.64
CA LEU A 132 -2.14 12.31 -11.96
C LEU A 132 -3.45 12.58 -12.71
N LEU A 133 -4.58 12.66 -12.00
CA LEU A 133 -5.88 12.97 -12.61
C LEU A 133 -6.00 14.44 -13.03
N GLN A 134 -5.33 15.36 -12.31
CA GLN A 134 -5.27 16.77 -12.67
C GLN A 134 -4.46 17.02 -13.96
N ASP A 135 -3.49 16.15 -14.26
CA ASP A 135 -2.73 16.19 -15.51
C ASP A 135 -3.53 15.64 -16.71
N ILE A 136 -4.63 14.95 -16.46
CA ILE A 136 -5.54 14.44 -17.48
C ILE A 136 -6.77 15.34 -17.47
N ASP A 137 -7.20 15.80 -18.64
CA ASP A 137 -8.43 16.57 -18.78
C ASP A 137 -9.67 15.71 -18.46
N MET A 138 -10.07 15.70 -17.17
CA MET A 138 -11.08 14.82 -16.61
C MET A 138 -12.15 15.61 -15.85
N ASP A 139 -13.38 15.11 -15.87
CA ASP A 139 -14.47 15.66 -15.09
C ASP A 139 -14.33 15.24 -13.62
N ASP A 140 -14.43 16.21 -12.69
CA ASP A 140 -14.39 16.04 -11.24
C ASP A 140 -13.22 15.12 -10.75
N PRO A 141 -11.96 15.55 -10.91
CA PRO A 141 -10.81 14.71 -10.57
C PRO A 141 -10.75 14.32 -9.08
N GLU A 142 -11.29 15.15 -8.18
CA GLU A 142 -11.38 14.84 -6.74
C GLU A 142 -12.32 13.65 -6.48
N MET A 143 -13.51 13.64 -7.07
CA MET A 143 -14.43 12.51 -6.96
C MET A 143 -13.84 11.25 -7.58
N VAL A 144 -13.20 11.37 -8.74
CA VAL A 144 -12.57 10.22 -9.39
C VAL A 144 -11.43 9.66 -8.52
N ALA A 145 -10.62 10.52 -7.90
CA ALA A 145 -9.56 10.08 -6.97
C ALA A 145 -10.15 9.31 -5.77
N HIS A 146 -11.24 9.80 -5.17
CA HIS A 146 -11.94 9.08 -4.09
C HIS A 146 -12.45 7.71 -4.54
N LEU A 147 -13.06 7.61 -5.71
CA LEU A 147 -13.53 6.34 -6.27
C LEU A 147 -12.35 5.36 -6.49
N MET A 148 -11.22 5.86 -6.99
CA MET A 148 -10.01 5.05 -7.19
C MET A 148 -9.46 4.49 -5.87
N GLU A 149 -9.45 5.31 -4.80
CA GLU A 149 -9.01 4.86 -3.48
C GLU A 149 -9.98 3.83 -2.89
N LEU A 150 -11.30 4.00 -3.05
CA LEU A 150 -12.28 2.99 -2.61
C LEU A 150 -12.09 1.65 -3.35
N VAL A 151 -11.80 1.69 -4.65
CA VAL A 151 -11.55 0.46 -5.43
C VAL A 151 -10.31 -0.25 -4.96
N ILE A 152 -9.20 0.47 -4.77
CA ILE A 152 -7.94 -0.16 -4.33
C ILE A 152 -8.03 -0.67 -2.89
N GLU A 153 -8.66 0.09 -1.97
CA GLU A 153 -8.86 -0.36 -0.58
C GLU A 153 -9.77 -1.59 -0.51
N GLY A 154 -10.84 -1.62 -1.31
CA GLY A 154 -11.72 -2.79 -1.44
C GLY A 154 -10.95 -4.02 -1.93
N CYS A 155 -10.11 -3.86 -2.94
CA CYS A 155 -9.23 -4.92 -3.43
C CYS A 155 -8.29 -5.43 -2.34
N LEU A 156 -7.57 -4.53 -1.65
CA LEU A 156 -6.64 -4.87 -0.58
C LEU A 156 -7.33 -5.62 0.57
N ARG A 157 -8.56 -5.22 0.95
CA ARG A 157 -9.35 -5.93 1.97
C ARG A 157 -9.73 -7.35 1.53
N ARG A 158 -10.10 -7.53 0.28
CA ARG A 158 -10.39 -8.87 -0.26
C ARG A 158 -9.15 -9.76 -0.24
N LEU A 159 -7.98 -9.22 -0.59
CA LEU A 159 -6.70 -9.93 -0.54
C LEU A 159 -6.29 -10.34 0.88
N LEU A 160 -6.70 -9.62 1.92
CA LEU A 160 -6.52 -10.03 3.32
C LEU A 160 -7.31 -11.31 3.63
N VAL A 161 -8.51 -11.48 3.06
CA VAL A 161 -9.36 -12.65 3.28
C VAL A 161 -8.87 -13.82 2.43
N LYS A 162 -8.62 -13.58 1.15
CA LYS A 162 -8.15 -14.61 0.22
C LYS A 162 -7.30 -13.98 -0.90
N ARG A 163 -6.11 -14.52 -1.09
CA ARG A 163 -5.12 -14.05 -2.07
C ARG A 163 -5.48 -14.53 -3.48
N GLN A 164 -6.38 -13.82 -4.16
CA GLN A 164 -6.86 -14.20 -5.49
C GLN A 164 -6.51 -13.12 -6.52
N LEU A 165 -5.81 -13.53 -7.58
CA LEU A 165 -5.48 -12.66 -8.71
C LEU A 165 -6.75 -12.07 -9.35
N GLN A 166 -7.85 -12.83 -9.38
CA GLN A 166 -9.14 -12.38 -9.91
C GLN A 166 -9.66 -11.10 -9.26
N ASP A 167 -9.42 -10.90 -7.95
CA ASP A 167 -9.84 -9.69 -7.24
C ASP A 167 -9.05 -8.46 -7.73
N VAL A 168 -7.76 -8.63 -8.02
CA VAL A 168 -6.90 -7.56 -8.59
C VAL A 168 -7.35 -7.21 -10.01
N GLU A 169 -7.60 -8.20 -10.84
CA GLU A 169 -8.07 -8.00 -12.22
C GLU A 169 -9.44 -7.31 -12.28
N THR A 170 -10.35 -7.71 -11.37
CA THR A 170 -11.68 -7.08 -11.26
C THR A 170 -11.56 -5.62 -10.82
N ALA A 171 -10.73 -5.34 -9.81
CA ALA A 171 -10.49 -3.98 -9.33
C ALA A 171 -9.83 -3.11 -10.42
N ARG A 172 -8.88 -3.64 -11.18
CA ARG A 172 -8.24 -2.95 -12.30
C ARG A 172 -9.26 -2.57 -13.37
N ARG A 173 -10.12 -3.52 -13.79
CA ARG A 173 -11.17 -3.25 -14.78
C ARG A 173 -12.14 -2.18 -14.29
N LEU A 174 -12.58 -2.26 -13.04
CA LEU A 174 -13.45 -1.23 -12.45
C LEU A 174 -12.78 0.15 -12.44
N ALA A 175 -11.49 0.23 -12.11
CA ALA A 175 -10.74 1.47 -12.19
C ALA A 175 -10.65 2.03 -13.63
N GLU A 176 -10.44 1.18 -14.62
CA GLU A 176 -10.46 1.56 -16.04
C GLU A 176 -11.82 2.10 -16.47
N ASP A 177 -12.92 1.44 -16.04
CA ASP A 177 -14.29 1.87 -16.35
C ASP A 177 -14.60 3.24 -15.72
N ILE A 178 -14.17 3.48 -14.47
CA ILE A 178 -14.32 4.77 -13.79
C ILE A 178 -13.61 5.88 -14.59
N LEU A 179 -12.36 5.66 -14.99
CA LEU A 179 -11.59 6.63 -15.81
C LEU A 179 -12.28 6.90 -17.14
N GLN A 180 -12.78 5.86 -17.79
CA GLN A 180 -13.47 6.00 -19.07
C GLN A 180 -14.78 6.79 -18.94
N ILE A 181 -15.60 6.50 -17.91
CA ILE A 181 -16.86 7.20 -17.65
C ILE A 181 -16.61 8.67 -17.35
N ALA A 182 -15.63 9.00 -16.50
CA ALA A 182 -15.30 10.39 -16.17
C ALA A 182 -14.84 11.16 -17.41
N ARG A 183 -14.06 10.54 -18.29
CA ARG A 183 -13.66 11.13 -19.58
C ARG A 183 -14.85 11.34 -20.53
N CYS A 184 -15.76 10.37 -20.59
CA CYS A 184 -16.97 10.50 -21.41
C CYS A 184 -17.89 11.61 -20.91
N ARG A 185 -18.05 11.79 -19.59
CA ARG A 185 -18.83 12.89 -19.00
C ARG A 185 -18.27 14.25 -19.41
N ARG A 186 -16.97 14.44 -19.27
CA ARG A 186 -16.28 15.66 -19.68
C ARG A 186 -16.55 16.01 -21.17
N ASN A 187 -16.54 15.02 -22.02
CA ASN A 187 -16.75 15.20 -23.45
C ASN A 187 -18.24 15.32 -23.84
N GLY A 188 -19.18 15.39 -22.86
CA GLY A 188 -20.60 15.48 -23.10
C GLY A 188 -21.24 14.23 -23.72
N ALA A 189 -20.53 13.10 -23.72
CA ALA A 189 -21.03 11.85 -24.30
C ALA A 189 -22.00 11.09 -23.36
N LEU A 190 -22.12 11.54 -22.11
CA LEU A 190 -23.04 11.04 -21.09
C LEU A 190 -23.75 12.26 -20.48
N GLY A 191 -24.69 12.81 -21.23
CA GLY A 191 -25.59 13.87 -20.80
C GLY A 191 -26.92 13.31 -20.32
#